data_6bbdb0bc5aa99b340148f5c7917e3cb1
#
_entry.id   6bbdb0bc5aa99b340148f5c7917e3cb1
#
_cell.length_a   1.000
_cell.length_b   1.000
_cell.length_c   1.000
_cell.angle_alpha   90.00
_cell.angle_beta   90.00
_cell.angle_gamma   90.00
#
_symmetry.space_group_name_H-M   'P 1'
#
loop_
_entity.id
_entity.type
_entity.pdbx_description
1 polymer ?
#
loop_
_entity_poly.entity_id
_entity_poly.type
_entity_poly.pdbx_seq_one_letter_code
_entity_poly.pdbx_strand_id
1 'polypeptide(L)'
;QRQMCIRDRIEAHWIWGGGWLAQMGFHDFAGSAAIHTVGGLTAFIGAAMVGPRIGKFSKDKNGTVTKVHAFPGHNLVIGALGCFILWFGWYGFNGAAAKTGPQLASIFMTTTIAPAVATVVCMIFTWLRYGKPDVSMCLNASLAGLVAITAPCDVTDALGALIIGAVSGVLVVFGVWFCDNVAHVDDPVGAVAVHCLNGIWGTIAVGLFATKTAPECTLKGLFYGGGFHQLGLQLLGVVTVMAWTIITLSLIHISEPTRRV
;
A
#
# COMPACT_ATOMS: atom_id res chain seq x y z
N GLN A 1 4.26 -11.36 -18.70
CA GLN A 1 5.65 -10.91 -18.94
C GLN A 1 5.70 -9.53 -19.61
N ARG A 2 4.89 -9.21 -20.65
CA ARG A 2 4.87 -7.88 -21.28
C ARG A 2 4.44 -6.76 -20.31
N GLN A 3 3.49 -7.02 -19.41
CA GLN A 3 3.03 -6.05 -18.41
C GLN A 3 4.14 -5.63 -17.45
N MET A 4 4.94 -6.57 -16.97
CA MET A 4 6.09 -6.28 -16.09
C MET A 4 7.14 -5.42 -16.80
N CYS A 5 7.42 -5.69 -18.09
CA CYS A 5 8.45 -4.95 -18.82
C CYS A 5 8.10 -3.48 -19.07
N ILE A 6 6.85 -3.15 -19.43
CA ILE A 6 6.44 -1.76 -19.72
C ILE A 6 6.33 -0.97 -18.41
N ARG A 7 5.71 -1.56 -17.40
CA ARG A 7 5.51 -0.92 -16.10
C ARG A 7 6.83 -0.70 -15.37
N ASP A 8 7.57 -1.78 -15.12
CA ASP A 8 8.72 -1.75 -14.24
C ASP A 8 9.94 -1.04 -14.85
N ARG A 9 10.11 -1.08 -16.17
CA ARG A 9 11.25 -0.42 -16.82
C ARG A 9 11.03 1.07 -17.06
N ILE A 10 9.81 1.51 -17.30
CA ILE A 10 9.52 2.92 -17.57
C ILE A 10 9.24 3.66 -16.28
N GLU A 11 8.27 3.22 -15.51
CA GLU A 11 7.83 3.89 -14.29
C GLU A 11 8.90 3.84 -13.19
N ALA A 12 9.48 2.68 -12.93
CA ALA A 12 10.55 2.55 -11.94
C ALA A 12 11.82 3.34 -12.34
N HIS A 13 12.10 3.51 -13.64
CA HIS A 13 13.17 4.39 -14.10
C HIS A 13 12.92 5.85 -13.71
N TRP A 14 11.66 6.32 -13.75
CA TRP A 14 11.35 7.69 -13.32
C TRP A 14 11.69 7.94 -11.85
N ILE A 15 11.59 6.90 -11.02
CA ILE A 15 11.77 6.97 -9.55
C ILE A 15 13.19 6.61 -9.13
N TRP A 16 13.74 5.50 -9.64
CA TRP A 16 15.02 4.93 -9.19
C TRP A 16 16.13 4.97 -10.24
N GLY A 17 15.78 5.08 -11.52
CA GLY A 17 16.72 5.05 -12.62
C GLY A 17 17.32 6.42 -13.01
N GLY A 18 17.16 7.45 -12.16
CA GLY A 18 17.59 8.81 -12.46
C GLY A 18 16.64 9.55 -13.43
N GLY A 19 15.41 9.06 -13.60
CA GLY A 19 14.40 9.71 -14.42
C GLY A 19 13.85 11.00 -13.80
N TRP A 20 12.88 11.61 -14.45
CA TRP A 20 12.43 12.97 -14.14
C TRP A 20 11.84 13.16 -12.75
N LEU A 21 11.12 12.17 -12.20
CA LEU A 21 10.63 12.25 -10.80
C LEU A 21 11.78 12.28 -9.79
N ALA A 22 12.79 11.42 -9.98
CA ALA A 22 14.00 11.44 -9.14
C ALA A 22 14.73 12.77 -9.22
N GLN A 23 14.87 13.34 -10.43
CA GLN A 23 15.52 14.64 -10.66
C GLN A 23 14.76 15.80 -10.00
N MET A 24 13.45 15.70 -9.89
CA MET A 24 12.62 16.67 -9.15
C MET A 24 12.71 16.54 -7.63
N GLY A 25 13.24 15.42 -7.10
CA GLY A 25 13.34 15.15 -5.67
C GLY A 25 12.19 14.30 -5.09
N PHE A 26 11.42 13.61 -5.95
CA PHE A 26 10.47 12.59 -5.48
C PHE A 26 11.23 11.47 -4.77
N HIS A 27 10.70 11.03 -3.62
CA HIS A 27 11.34 10.01 -2.80
C HIS A 27 10.40 8.82 -2.57
N ASP A 28 10.86 7.65 -2.94
CA ASP A 28 10.24 6.36 -2.62
C ASP A 28 11.36 5.34 -2.41
N PHE A 29 11.72 5.08 -1.13
CA PHE A 29 12.92 4.30 -0.83
C PHE A 29 12.84 2.88 -1.35
N ALA A 30 11.76 2.16 -1.02
CA ALA A 30 11.64 0.75 -1.36
C ALA A 30 10.35 0.39 -2.11
N GLY A 31 9.48 1.35 -2.44
CA GLY A 31 8.40 1.10 -3.40
C GLY A 31 6.96 1.19 -2.89
N SER A 32 6.63 2.09 -1.95
CA SER A 32 5.21 2.32 -1.62
C SER A 32 4.41 2.77 -2.85
N ALA A 33 4.98 3.66 -3.70
CA ALA A 33 4.37 4.03 -4.97
C ALA A 33 4.70 3.02 -6.06
N ALA A 34 6.00 2.88 -6.37
CA ALA A 34 6.50 2.14 -7.52
C ALA A 34 6.07 0.65 -7.55
N ILE A 35 5.89 0.04 -6.39
CA ILE A 35 5.52 -1.38 -6.29
C ILE A 35 4.10 -1.53 -5.77
N HIS A 36 3.82 -0.97 -4.59
CA HIS A 36 2.59 -1.29 -3.88
C HIS A 36 1.37 -0.54 -4.44
N THR A 37 1.46 0.76 -4.68
CA THR A 37 0.35 1.50 -5.31
C THR A 37 0.03 0.95 -6.68
N VAL A 38 1.04 0.68 -7.49
CA VAL A 38 0.89 0.07 -8.82
C VAL A 38 0.26 -1.32 -8.72
N GLY A 39 0.78 -2.18 -7.84
CA GLY A 39 0.27 -3.54 -7.64
C GLY A 39 -1.18 -3.56 -7.15
N GLY A 40 -1.52 -2.74 -6.15
CA GLY A 40 -2.86 -2.65 -5.61
C GLY A 40 -3.88 -2.05 -6.60
N LEU A 41 -3.47 -1.05 -7.38
CA LEU A 41 -4.31 -0.48 -8.43
C LEU A 41 -4.52 -1.47 -9.58
N THR A 42 -3.49 -2.24 -9.93
CA THR A 42 -3.58 -3.35 -10.90
C THR A 42 -4.57 -4.40 -10.41
N ALA A 43 -4.51 -4.75 -9.11
CA ALA A 43 -5.44 -5.69 -8.50
C ALA A 43 -6.90 -5.18 -8.56
N PHE A 44 -7.11 -3.88 -8.27
CA PHE A 44 -8.44 -3.26 -8.36
C PHE A 44 -9.02 -3.33 -9.78
N ILE A 45 -8.26 -2.89 -10.78
CA ILE A 45 -8.68 -2.92 -12.18
C ILE A 45 -8.91 -4.38 -12.63
N GLY A 46 -7.98 -5.28 -12.33
CA GLY A 46 -8.09 -6.70 -12.67
C GLY A 46 -9.33 -7.36 -12.05
N ALA A 47 -9.59 -7.11 -10.77
CA ALA A 47 -10.77 -7.64 -10.08
C ALA A 47 -12.08 -7.08 -10.67
N ALA A 48 -12.11 -5.79 -11.02
CA ALA A 48 -13.27 -5.18 -11.68
C ALA A 48 -13.54 -5.80 -13.06
N MET A 49 -12.49 -6.17 -13.81
CA MET A 49 -12.60 -6.77 -15.14
C MET A 49 -13.01 -8.25 -15.09
N VAL A 50 -12.45 -9.02 -14.18
CA VAL A 50 -12.78 -10.45 -13.99
C VAL A 50 -14.20 -10.61 -13.44
N GLY A 51 -14.64 -9.64 -12.64
CA GLY A 51 -15.92 -9.67 -11.95
C GLY A 51 -15.87 -10.43 -10.62
N PRO A 52 -16.93 -10.31 -9.82
CA PRO A 52 -16.98 -10.87 -8.48
C PRO A 52 -17.14 -12.39 -8.50
N ARG A 53 -16.64 -13.05 -7.46
CA ARG A 53 -16.90 -14.46 -7.18
C ARG A 53 -18.40 -14.73 -7.10
N ILE A 54 -18.81 -15.92 -7.52
CA ILE A 54 -20.21 -16.35 -7.48
C ILE A 54 -20.74 -16.24 -6.04
N GLY A 55 -21.82 -15.48 -5.86
CA GLY A 55 -22.44 -15.27 -4.55
C GLY A 55 -21.83 -14.16 -3.69
N LYS A 56 -20.80 -13.43 -4.15
CA LYS A 56 -20.23 -12.29 -3.38
C LYS A 56 -21.24 -11.16 -3.20
N PHE A 57 -21.97 -10.81 -4.25
CA PHE A 57 -22.98 -9.75 -4.23
C PHE A 57 -24.35 -10.29 -4.63
N SER A 58 -25.37 -10.08 -3.77
CA SER A 58 -26.76 -10.25 -4.16
C SER A 58 -27.26 -8.98 -4.83
N LYS A 59 -27.96 -9.12 -5.97
CA LYS A 59 -28.52 -8.00 -6.73
C LYS A 59 -30.04 -8.12 -6.81
N ASP A 60 -30.72 -6.97 -6.85
CA ASP A 60 -32.14 -6.90 -7.13
C ASP A 60 -32.44 -7.07 -8.64
N LYS A 61 -33.74 -6.98 -9.02
CA LYS A 61 -34.17 -7.06 -10.40
C LYS A 61 -33.63 -5.94 -11.30
N ASN A 62 -33.16 -4.85 -10.72
CA ASN A 62 -32.61 -3.68 -11.40
C ASN A 62 -31.08 -3.74 -11.49
N GLY A 63 -30.45 -4.82 -10.97
CA GLY A 63 -28.99 -4.97 -10.95
C GLY A 63 -28.28 -4.26 -9.81
N THR A 64 -29.00 -3.60 -8.90
CA THR A 64 -28.42 -2.90 -7.73
C THR A 64 -27.99 -3.91 -6.68
N VAL A 65 -26.78 -3.76 -6.15
CA VAL A 65 -26.26 -4.59 -5.05
C VAL A 65 -27.07 -4.33 -3.79
N THR A 66 -27.72 -5.37 -3.27
CA THR A 66 -28.56 -5.30 -2.06
C THR A 66 -27.88 -5.89 -0.85
N LYS A 67 -26.92 -6.81 -1.05
CA LYS A 67 -26.21 -7.48 0.03
C LYS A 67 -24.81 -7.90 -0.39
N VAL A 68 -23.85 -7.70 0.49
CA VAL A 68 -22.47 -8.18 0.37
C VAL A 68 -22.29 -9.40 1.28
N HIS A 69 -21.76 -10.49 0.75
CA HIS A 69 -21.52 -11.71 1.49
C HIS A 69 -20.03 -11.83 1.84
N ALA A 70 -19.74 -12.15 3.11
CA ALA A 70 -18.39 -12.44 3.54
C ALA A 70 -17.92 -13.82 3.04
N PHE A 71 -16.68 -13.89 2.58
CA PHE A 71 -16.00 -15.13 2.22
C PHE A 71 -14.83 -15.32 3.18
N PRO A 72 -15.03 -15.99 4.33
CA PRO A 72 -13.95 -16.20 5.28
C PRO A 72 -12.86 -17.09 4.68
N GLY A 73 -11.61 -16.82 5.04
CA GLY A 73 -10.48 -17.68 4.66
C GLY A 73 -10.62 -19.07 5.27
N HIS A 74 -10.13 -20.07 4.56
CA HIS A 74 -10.26 -21.48 4.97
C HIS A 74 -9.33 -21.85 6.14
N ASN A 75 -8.23 -21.10 6.35
CA ASN A 75 -7.26 -21.37 7.43
C ASN A 75 -6.52 -20.10 7.85
N LEU A 76 -6.94 -19.52 8.97
CA LEU A 76 -6.33 -18.29 9.51
C LEU A 76 -4.91 -18.53 10.05
N VAL A 77 -4.60 -19.74 10.52
CA VAL A 77 -3.26 -20.08 11.04
C VAL A 77 -2.23 -20.05 9.93
N ILE A 78 -2.55 -20.63 8.77
CA ILE A 78 -1.68 -20.56 7.57
C ILE A 78 -1.57 -19.11 7.09
N GLY A 79 -2.68 -18.33 7.12
CA GLY A 79 -2.66 -16.91 6.80
C GLY A 79 -1.73 -16.11 7.71
N ALA A 80 -1.78 -16.38 9.03
CA ALA A 80 -0.87 -15.75 9.99
C ALA A 80 0.59 -16.13 9.74
N LEU A 81 0.88 -17.40 9.48
CA LEU A 81 2.23 -17.84 9.11
C LEU A 81 2.74 -17.12 7.87
N GLY A 82 1.90 -16.99 6.83
CA GLY A 82 2.23 -16.22 5.62
C GLY A 82 2.55 -14.76 5.92
N CYS A 83 1.77 -14.12 6.80
CA CYS A 83 2.01 -12.75 7.24
C CYS A 83 3.37 -12.60 7.95
N PHE A 84 3.73 -13.53 8.85
CA PHE A 84 5.04 -13.53 9.52
C PHE A 84 6.21 -13.74 8.54
N ILE A 85 6.06 -14.63 7.57
CA ILE A 85 7.09 -14.85 6.54
C ILE A 85 7.27 -13.58 5.71
N LEU A 86 6.19 -12.91 5.32
CA LEU A 86 6.25 -11.64 4.60
C LEU A 86 6.90 -10.54 5.45
N TRP A 87 6.55 -10.43 6.73
CA TRP A 87 7.17 -9.45 7.62
C TRP A 87 8.68 -9.69 7.75
N PHE A 88 9.08 -10.92 7.98
CA PHE A 88 10.50 -11.26 8.03
C PHE A 88 11.23 -10.89 6.73
N GLY A 89 10.64 -11.22 5.57
CA GLY A 89 11.19 -10.84 4.26
C GLY A 89 11.26 -9.33 4.05
N TRP A 90 10.38 -8.57 4.71
CA TRP A 90 10.32 -7.11 4.57
C TRP A 90 11.53 -6.38 5.14
N TYR A 91 12.22 -6.95 6.12
CA TYR A 91 13.50 -6.43 6.57
C TYR A 91 14.54 -6.45 5.45
N GLY A 92 14.58 -7.53 4.66
CA GLY A 92 15.40 -7.58 3.46
C GLY A 92 14.90 -6.62 2.38
N PHE A 93 13.58 -6.55 2.18
CA PHE A 93 12.96 -5.69 1.18
C PHE A 93 13.28 -4.19 1.42
N ASN A 94 13.03 -3.69 2.62
CA ASN A 94 13.34 -2.30 2.98
C ASN A 94 14.84 -2.06 3.21
N GLY A 95 15.57 -3.04 3.77
CA GLY A 95 16.97 -2.87 4.14
C GLY A 95 17.96 -3.01 2.98
N ALA A 96 17.56 -3.62 1.86
CA ALA A 96 18.48 -3.95 0.75
C ALA A 96 19.17 -2.74 0.13
N ALA A 97 18.56 -1.56 0.17
CA ALA A 97 19.11 -0.32 -0.38
C ALA A 97 19.85 0.55 0.66
N ALA A 98 19.99 0.08 1.91
CA ALA A 98 20.70 0.81 2.95
C ALA A 98 22.20 0.95 2.61
N LYS A 99 22.75 2.13 2.84
CA LYS A 99 24.14 2.48 2.51
C LYS A 99 25.09 2.35 3.71
N THR A 100 24.56 2.52 4.93
CA THR A 100 25.34 2.51 6.18
C THR A 100 24.66 1.66 7.24
N GLY A 101 25.43 1.17 8.21
CA GLY A 101 24.90 0.42 9.36
C GLY A 101 23.86 1.19 10.17
N PRO A 102 24.08 2.46 10.53
CA PRO A 102 23.09 3.28 11.22
C PRO A 102 21.79 3.46 10.42
N GLN A 103 21.86 3.65 9.10
CA GLN A 103 20.67 3.72 8.24
C GLN A 103 19.90 2.38 8.24
N LEU A 104 20.59 1.27 8.10
CA LEU A 104 19.98 -0.06 8.15
C LEU A 104 19.25 -0.31 9.48
N ALA A 105 19.90 0.04 10.61
CA ALA A 105 19.30 -0.08 11.94
C ALA A 105 18.03 0.77 12.08
N SER A 106 18.05 2.01 11.58
CA SER A 106 16.87 2.89 11.56
C SER A 106 15.75 2.32 10.71
N ILE A 107 16.06 1.81 9.51
CA ILE A 107 15.09 1.16 8.62
C ILE A 107 14.45 -0.06 9.30
N PHE A 108 15.22 -0.89 9.99
CA PHE A 108 14.67 -2.04 10.72
C PHE A 108 13.76 -1.61 11.87
N MET A 109 14.13 -0.56 12.59
CA MET A 109 13.30 0.02 13.66
C MET A 109 11.95 0.51 13.10
N THR A 110 11.95 1.33 12.07
CA THR A 110 10.72 1.88 11.46
C THR A 110 9.85 0.80 10.84
N THR A 111 10.49 -0.19 10.16
CA THR A 111 9.83 -1.38 9.58
C THR A 111 9.21 -2.29 10.66
N THR A 112 9.69 -2.24 11.90
CA THR A 112 9.09 -2.97 13.03
C THR A 112 7.94 -2.19 13.66
N ILE A 113 8.12 -0.89 13.89
CA ILE A 113 7.15 -0.05 14.61
C ILE A 113 5.85 0.09 13.81
N ALA A 114 5.92 0.45 12.53
CA ALA A 114 4.74 0.77 11.75
C ALA A 114 3.74 -0.41 11.64
N PRO A 115 4.14 -1.63 11.26
CA PRO A 115 3.21 -2.76 11.18
C PRO A 115 2.71 -3.23 12.55
N ALA A 116 3.54 -3.16 13.61
CA ALA A 116 3.13 -3.50 14.96
C ALA A 116 2.01 -2.57 15.45
N VAL A 117 2.21 -1.25 15.27
CA VAL A 117 1.20 -0.24 15.63
C VAL A 117 -0.05 -0.38 14.77
N ALA A 118 0.09 -0.60 13.46
CA ALA A 118 -1.05 -0.80 12.57
C ALA A 118 -1.91 -1.99 13.01
N THR A 119 -1.27 -3.10 13.40
CA THR A 119 -1.97 -4.29 13.91
C THR A 119 -2.75 -3.98 15.19
N VAL A 120 -2.11 -3.33 16.17
CA VAL A 120 -2.75 -2.99 17.47
C VAL A 120 -3.90 -2.00 17.26
N VAL A 121 -3.71 -0.96 16.45
CA VAL A 121 -4.76 0.03 16.15
C VAL A 121 -5.93 -0.63 15.43
N CYS A 122 -5.69 -1.48 14.44
CA CYS A 122 -6.73 -2.23 13.75
C CYS A 122 -7.49 -3.17 14.70
N MET A 123 -6.78 -3.85 15.59
CA MET A 123 -7.38 -4.71 16.61
C MET A 123 -8.35 -3.91 17.49
N ILE A 124 -7.90 -2.78 18.03
CA ILE A 124 -8.74 -1.90 18.87
C ILE A 124 -9.91 -1.34 18.05
N PHE A 125 -9.65 -0.84 16.83
CA PHE A 125 -10.68 -0.26 15.97
C PHE A 125 -11.77 -1.28 15.61
N THR A 126 -11.40 -2.50 15.21
CA THR A 126 -12.35 -3.56 14.88
C THR A 126 -13.10 -4.05 16.11
N TRP A 127 -12.44 -4.11 17.28
CA TRP A 127 -13.08 -4.43 18.53
C TRP A 127 -14.17 -3.42 18.91
N LEU A 128 -13.85 -2.14 18.88
CA LEU A 128 -14.82 -1.07 19.17
C LEU A 128 -15.95 -1.03 18.15
N ARG A 129 -15.66 -1.28 16.89
CA ARG A 129 -16.64 -1.16 15.78
C ARG A 129 -17.56 -2.37 15.64
N TYR A 130 -17.05 -3.58 15.90
CA TYR A 130 -17.73 -4.84 15.65
C TYR A 130 -17.94 -5.69 16.91
N GLY A 131 -17.54 -5.22 18.09
CA GLY A 131 -17.66 -5.90 19.37
C GLY A 131 -16.65 -7.03 19.61
N LYS A 132 -15.83 -7.35 18.63
CA LYS A 132 -14.72 -8.33 18.72
C LYS A 132 -13.62 -7.99 17.74
N PRO A 133 -12.34 -8.33 18.04
CA PRO A 133 -11.24 -8.15 17.11
C PRO A 133 -11.42 -9.05 15.87
N ASP A 134 -11.04 -8.54 14.71
CA ASP A 134 -11.01 -9.31 13.47
C ASP A 134 -9.56 -9.71 13.12
N VAL A 135 -9.25 -11.00 13.23
CA VAL A 135 -7.89 -11.52 13.00
C VAL A 135 -7.46 -11.30 11.56
N SER A 136 -8.34 -11.51 10.57
CA SER A 136 -8.02 -11.30 9.16
C SER A 136 -7.65 -9.83 8.89
N MET A 137 -8.41 -8.90 9.48
CA MET A 137 -8.11 -7.47 9.38
C MET A 137 -6.80 -7.11 10.10
N CYS A 138 -6.50 -7.72 11.24
CA CYS A 138 -5.22 -7.50 11.93
C CYS A 138 -4.02 -7.97 11.10
N LEU A 139 -4.14 -9.10 10.39
CA LEU A 139 -3.10 -9.57 9.47
C LEU A 139 -2.93 -8.61 8.28
N ASN A 140 -4.03 -8.16 7.69
CA ASN A 140 -4.00 -7.15 6.63
C ASN A 140 -3.43 -5.82 7.12
N ALA A 141 -3.73 -5.41 8.35
CA ALA A 141 -3.19 -4.18 8.94
C ALA A 141 -1.67 -4.27 9.17
N SER A 142 -1.17 -5.43 9.56
CA SER A 142 0.27 -5.68 9.66
C SER A 142 0.95 -5.44 8.30
N LEU A 143 0.42 -6.03 7.24
CA LEU A 143 0.93 -5.81 5.88
C LEU A 143 0.73 -4.37 5.40
N ALA A 144 -0.40 -3.74 5.73
CA ALA A 144 -0.66 -2.33 5.39
C ALA A 144 0.36 -1.38 6.03
N GLY A 145 0.71 -1.63 7.30
CA GLY A 145 1.76 -0.87 7.99
C GLY A 145 3.14 -1.06 7.35
N LEU A 146 3.46 -2.29 6.91
CA LEU A 146 4.68 -2.58 6.15
C LEU A 146 4.71 -1.83 4.82
N VAL A 147 3.61 -1.84 4.07
CA VAL A 147 3.47 -1.12 2.80
C VAL A 147 3.64 0.39 2.99
N ALA A 148 2.97 0.95 3.99
CA ALA A 148 3.00 2.38 4.25
C ALA A 148 4.38 2.88 4.69
N ILE A 149 5.14 2.08 5.43
CA ILE A 149 6.49 2.47 5.85
C ILE A 149 7.54 2.29 4.76
N THR A 150 7.22 1.59 3.67
CA THR A 150 8.18 1.20 2.64
C THR A 150 8.81 2.41 1.91
N ALA A 151 8.07 3.50 1.64
CA ALA A 151 8.65 4.71 1.06
C ALA A 151 9.42 5.56 2.08
N PRO A 152 8.90 5.80 3.32
CA PRO A 152 9.55 6.68 4.27
C PRO A 152 10.49 5.97 5.25
N CYS A 153 10.76 4.67 5.12
CA CYS A 153 11.48 3.88 6.14
C CYS A 153 12.88 4.41 6.45
N ASP A 154 13.56 5.05 5.50
CA ASP A 154 14.90 5.62 5.61
C ASP A 154 14.92 7.10 6.02
N VAL A 155 13.79 7.79 5.91
CA VAL A 155 13.71 9.24 6.11
C VAL A 155 12.83 9.66 7.29
N THR A 156 12.22 8.72 8.01
CA THR A 156 11.36 8.99 9.17
C THR A 156 11.98 8.48 10.47
N ASP A 157 11.53 9.03 11.58
CA ASP A 157 11.89 8.59 12.94
C ASP A 157 10.83 7.62 13.53
N ALA A 158 11.05 7.18 14.78
CA ALA A 158 10.15 6.28 15.47
C ALA A 158 8.73 6.85 15.65
N LEU A 159 8.62 8.17 15.91
CA LEU A 159 7.33 8.84 16.07
C LEU A 159 6.57 8.90 14.75
N GLY A 160 7.24 9.25 13.66
CA GLY A 160 6.67 9.23 12.33
C GLY A 160 6.19 7.82 11.95
N ALA A 161 7.01 6.79 12.19
CA ALA A 161 6.66 5.40 11.93
C ALA A 161 5.42 4.94 12.74
N LEU A 162 5.31 5.37 14.01
CA LEU A 162 4.15 5.12 14.85
C LEU A 162 2.87 5.72 14.24
N ILE A 163 2.90 7.00 13.86
CA ILE A 163 1.75 7.68 13.28
C ILE A 163 1.36 7.07 11.93
N ILE A 164 2.35 6.77 11.09
CA ILE A 164 2.15 6.12 9.79
C ILE A 164 1.43 4.77 9.98
N GLY A 165 1.89 3.96 10.92
CA GLY A 165 1.27 2.68 11.25
C GLY A 165 -0.14 2.84 11.82
N ALA A 166 -0.36 3.79 12.71
CA ALA A 166 -1.67 4.05 13.31
C ALA A 166 -2.73 4.39 12.24
N VAL A 167 -2.40 5.26 11.30
CA VAL A 167 -3.28 5.60 10.18
C VAL A 167 -3.53 4.39 9.30
N SER A 168 -2.49 3.60 9.01
CA SER A 168 -2.60 2.39 8.18
C SER A 168 -3.56 1.36 8.76
N GLY A 169 -3.54 1.17 10.09
CA GLY A 169 -4.41 0.23 10.79
C GLY A 169 -5.90 0.56 10.66
N VAL A 170 -6.24 1.84 10.53
CA VAL A 170 -7.62 2.29 10.28
C VAL A 170 -7.93 2.29 8.79
N LEU A 171 -6.99 2.78 7.98
CA LEU A 171 -7.17 2.96 6.54
C LEU A 171 -7.45 1.63 5.82
N VAL A 172 -6.80 0.54 6.23
CA VAL A 172 -7.02 -0.78 5.63
C VAL A 172 -8.45 -1.28 5.83
N VAL A 173 -9.05 -1.04 7.00
CA VAL A 173 -10.44 -1.43 7.28
C VAL A 173 -11.41 -0.63 6.40
N PHE A 174 -11.19 0.68 6.27
CA PHE A 174 -11.96 1.52 5.36
C PHE A 174 -11.79 1.11 3.90
N GLY A 175 -10.59 0.73 3.48
CA GLY A 175 -10.31 0.29 2.11
C GLY A 175 -11.06 -0.98 1.73
N VAL A 176 -11.05 -1.98 2.60
CA VAL A 176 -11.82 -3.22 2.40
C VAL A 176 -13.33 -2.91 2.36
N TRP A 177 -13.82 -2.09 3.31
CA TRP A 177 -15.22 -1.66 3.31
C TRP A 177 -15.59 -0.91 2.02
N PHE A 178 -14.73 -0.03 1.53
CA PHE A 178 -14.94 0.74 0.29
C PHE A 178 -15.04 -0.19 -0.94
N CYS A 179 -14.12 -1.14 -1.09
CA CYS A 179 -14.16 -2.10 -2.19
C CYS A 179 -15.46 -2.91 -2.19
N ASP A 180 -15.88 -3.39 -1.02
CA ASP A 180 -17.06 -4.24 -0.89
C ASP A 180 -18.38 -3.45 -1.02
N ASN A 181 -18.50 -2.28 -0.41
CA ASN A 181 -19.80 -1.60 -0.22
C ASN A 181 -20.00 -0.38 -1.12
N VAL A 182 -18.94 0.18 -1.69
CA VAL A 182 -19.03 1.38 -2.55
C VAL A 182 -18.64 1.04 -3.99
N ALA A 183 -17.44 0.49 -4.19
CA ALA A 183 -16.96 0.15 -5.52
C ALA A 183 -17.58 -1.16 -6.06
N HIS A 184 -18.08 -2.03 -5.20
CA HIS A 184 -18.59 -3.35 -5.51
C HIS A 184 -17.59 -4.20 -6.34
N VAL A 185 -16.31 -4.07 -6.00
CA VAL A 185 -15.20 -4.84 -6.56
C VAL A 185 -14.80 -5.91 -5.55
N ASP A 186 -14.80 -7.16 -5.99
CA ASP A 186 -14.45 -8.30 -5.14
C ASP A 186 -12.92 -8.39 -5.04
N ASP A 187 -12.39 -7.91 -3.92
CA ASP A 187 -10.96 -8.04 -3.56
C ASP A 187 -10.81 -9.20 -2.56
N PRO A 188 -10.44 -10.41 -3.01
CA PRO A 188 -10.51 -11.62 -2.19
C PRO A 188 -9.65 -11.60 -0.94
N VAL A 189 -8.56 -10.84 -0.96
CA VAL A 189 -7.54 -10.86 0.10
C VAL A 189 -7.27 -9.47 0.69
N GLY A 190 -7.99 -8.45 0.26
CA GLY A 190 -7.77 -7.07 0.70
C GLY A 190 -6.53 -6.42 0.06
N ALA A 191 -6.07 -6.92 -1.09
CA ALA A 191 -4.87 -6.43 -1.77
C ALA A 191 -4.98 -4.95 -2.15
N VAL A 192 -6.16 -4.49 -2.57
CA VAL A 192 -6.39 -3.08 -2.90
C VAL A 192 -6.22 -2.19 -1.67
N ALA A 193 -6.85 -2.57 -0.56
CA ALA A 193 -6.75 -1.81 0.69
C ALA A 193 -5.33 -1.80 1.25
N VAL A 194 -4.65 -2.95 1.23
CA VAL A 194 -3.28 -3.11 1.74
C VAL A 194 -2.28 -2.38 0.85
N HIS A 195 -2.30 -2.61 -0.46
CA HIS A 195 -1.22 -2.15 -1.34
C HIS A 195 -1.54 -0.81 -2.01
N CYS A 196 -2.75 -0.59 -2.56
CA CYS A 196 -3.06 0.68 -3.23
C CYS A 196 -3.18 1.82 -2.21
N LEU A 197 -4.13 1.71 -1.28
CA LEU A 197 -4.40 2.82 -0.34
C LEU A 197 -3.23 3.08 0.60
N ASN A 198 -2.63 2.04 1.16
CA ASN A 198 -1.50 2.23 2.06
C ASN A 198 -0.19 2.53 1.33
N GLY A 199 -0.06 2.16 0.05
CA GLY A 199 1.03 2.62 -0.81
C GLY A 199 0.95 4.13 -1.08
N ILE A 200 -0.25 4.64 -1.41
CA ILE A 200 -0.52 6.08 -1.55
C ILE A 200 -0.22 6.80 -0.24
N TRP A 201 -0.74 6.29 0.88
CA TRP A 201 -0.51 6.86 2.19
C TRP A 201 0.97 6.93 2.54
N GLY A 202 1.73 5.82 2.38
CA GLY A 202 3.16 5.78 2.65
C GLY A 202 3.98 6.75 1.80
N THR A 203 3.61 6.90 0.53
CA THR A 203 4.26 7.87 -0.35
C THR A 203 3.99 9.32 0.10
N ILE A 204 2.75 9.63 0.48
CA ILE A 204 2.39 10.95 1.05
C ILE A 204 3.11 11.17 2.38
N ALA A 205 3.25 10.13 3.20
CA ALA A 205 3.89 10.19 4.50
C ALA A 205 5.37 10.66 4.44
N VAL A 206 6.08 10.40 3.35
CA VAL A 206 7.41 11.00 3.12
C VAL A 206 7.33 12.54 3.18
N GLY A 207 6.36 13.13 2.47
CA GLY A 207 6.15 14.57 2.45
C GLY A 207 5.74 15.17 3.80
N LEU A 208 5.18 14.36 4.69
CA LEU A 208 4.73 14.77 6.02
C LEU A 208 5.81 14.57 7.09
N PHE A 209 6.46 13.40 7.11
CA PHE A 209 7.25 12.91 8.24
C PHE A 209 8.75 12.78 7.97
N ALA A 210 9.26 13.14 6.77
CA ALA A 210 10.71 13.12 6.54
C ALA A 210 11.42 14.05 7.51
N THR A 211 12.51 13.56 8.13
CA THR A 211 13.27 14.30 9.14
C THR A 211 14.78 14.11 8.99
N LYS A 212 15.54 15.18 9.21
CA LYS A 212 17.01 15.12 9.22
C LYS A 212 17.60 14.37 10.41
N THR A 213 16.77 13.95 11.37
CA THR A 213 17.21 13.09 12.48
C THR A 213 17.39 11.64 12.03
N ALA A 214 16.75 11.23 10.92
CA ALA A 214 17.00 9.93 10.31
C ALA A 214 18.38 9.89 9.66
N PRO A 215 19.14 8.77 9.81
CA PRO A 215 20.48 8.64 9.24
C PRO A 215 20.46 8.79 7.70
N GLU A 216 21.44 9.52 7.16
CA GLU A 216 21.59 9.81 5.72
C GLU A 216 20.43 10.64 5.09
N CYS A 217 19.47 11.11 5.88
CA CYS A 217 18.34 11.88 5.38
C CYS A 217 18.67 13.36 5.19
N THR A 218 18.41 13.87 4.00
CA THR A 218 18.52 15.31 3.68
C THR A 218 17.18 16.01 3.60
N LEU A 219 16.09 15.23 3.54
CA LEU A 219 14.72 15.72 3.34
C LEU A 219 14.11 16.27 4.63
N LYS A 220 13.14 17.16 4.46
CA LYS A 220 12.28 17.64 5.54
C LYS A 220 10.83 17.59 5.10
N GLY A 221 10.01 16.89 5.86
CA GLY A 221 8.57 16.86 5.70
C GLY A 221 7.89 18.08 6.33
N LEU A 222 6.61 18.21 6.07
CA LEU A 222 5.77 19.32 6.53
C LEU A 222 5.84 19.49 8.05
N PHE A 223 5.71 18.41 8.82
CA PHE A 223 5.69 18.45 10.29
C PHE A 223 7.07 18.72 10.92
N TYR A 224 8.14 18.60 10.14
CA TYR A 224 9.50 18.89 10.56
C TYR A 224 10.06 20.20 9.94
N GLY A 225 9.15 21.08 9.51
CA GLY A 225 9.51 22.43 9.03
C GLY A 225 10.03 22.47 7.59
N GLY A 226 9.71 21.46 6.76
CA GLY A 226 10.08 21.42 5.34
C GLY A 226 9.13 22.16 4.40
N GLY A 227 8.00 22.68 4.92
CA GLY A 227 6.98 23.31 4.09
C GLY A 227 6.26 22.31 3.17
N PHE A 228 5.54 22.83 2.18
CA PHE A 228 4.72 22.00 1.28
C PHE A 228 5.47 21.45 0.08
N HIS A 229 6.75 21.78 -0.12
CA HIS A 229 7.49 21.41 -1.33
C HIS A 229 7.58 19.89 -1.48
N GLN A 230 8.10 19.18 -0.46
CA GLN A 230 8.24 17.73 -0.50
C GLN A 230 6.87 17.03 -0.61
N LEU A 231 5.87 17.53 0.11
CA LEU A 231 4.51 16.99 0.03
C LEU A 231 3.93 17.13 -1.38
N GLY A 232 4.13 18.27 -2.02
CA GLY A 232 3.69 18.50 -3.41
C GLY A 232 4.35 17.54 -4.41
N LEU A 233 5.66 17.28 -4.25
CA LEU A 233 6.37 16.30 -5.08
C LEU A 233 5.85 14.87 -4.87
N GLN A 234 5.58 14.48 -3.63
CA GLN A 234 5.02 13.16 -3.35
C GLN A 234 3.61 12.98 -3.93
N LEU A 235 2.77 14.00 -3.84
CA LEU A 235 1.43 13.99 -4.48
C LEU A 235 1.54 13.91 -6.00
N LEU A 236 2.43 14.68 -6.62
CA LEU A 236 2.69 14.61 -8.05
C LEU A 236 3.12 13.21 -8.47
N GLY A 237 4.06 12.59 -7.75
CA GLY A 237 4.52 11.24 -8.02
C GLY A 237 3.41 10.19 -7.92
N VAL A 238 2.60 10.25 -6.86
CA VAL A 238 1.43 9.36 -6.68
C VAL A 238 0.48 9.48 -7.87
N VAL A 239 0.08 10.69 -8.23
CA VAL A 239 -0.86 10.92 -9.35
C VAL A 239 -0.27 10.41 -10.67
N THR A 240 1.02 10.66 -10.91
CA THR A 240 1.71 10.21 -12.12
C THR A 240 1.75 8.68 -12.22
N VAL A 241 2.15 8.01 -11.13
CA VAL A 241 2.24 6.55 -11.07
C VAL A 241 0.86 5.91 -11.25
N MET A 242 -0.17 6.46 -10.61
CA MET A 242 -1.54 5.98 -10.76
C MET A 242 -2.04 6.17 -12.21
N ALA A 243 -1.85 7.35 -12.79
CA ALA A 243 -2.26 7.64 -14.16
C ALA A 243 -1.57 6.70 -15.16
N TRP A 244 -0.26 6.50 -15.01
CA TRP A 244 0.50 5.56 -15.83
C TRP A 244 -0.04 4.13 -15.72
N THR A 245 -0.31 3.67 -14.50
CA THR A 245 -0.84 2.34 -14.25
C THR A 245 -2.21 2.14 -14.90
N ILE A 246 -3.12 3.12 -14.74
CA ILE A 246 -4.46 3.05 -15.34
C ILE A 246 -4.37 3.02 -16.86
N ILE A 247 -3.60 3.90 -17.47
CA ILE A 247 -3.47 4.00 -18.93
C ILE A 247 -2.89 2.70 -19.51
N THR A 248 -1.79 2.21 -18.94
CA THR A 248 -1.10 1.03 -19.48
C THR A 248 -1.93 -0.24 -19.31
N LEU A 249 -2.66 -0.40 -18.20
CA LEU A 249 -3.56 -1.54 -18.01
C LEU A 249 -4.79 -1.47 -18.93
N SER A 250 -5.37 -0.29 -19.13
CA SER A 250 -6.49 -0.11 -20.04
C SER A 250 -6.10 -0.44 -21.49
N LEU A 251 -4.91 -0.02 -21.94
CA LEU A 251 -4.40 -0.34 -23.26
C LEU A 251 -4.18 -1.85 -23.45
N ILE A 252 -3.69 -2.55 -22.44
CA ILE A 252 -3.49 -4.00 -22.50
C ILE A 252 -4.84 -4.72 -22.61
N HIS A 253 -5.84 -4.28 -21.84
CA HIS A 253 -7.18 -4.87 -21.92
C HIS A 253 -7.84 -4.67 -23.29
N ILE A 254 -7.64 -3.53 -23.91
CA ILE A 254 -8.16 -3.23 -25.26
C ILE A 254 -7.44 -4.09 -26.30
N SER A 255 -6.13 -4.29 -26.18
CA SER A 255 -5.31 -5.01 -27.16
C SER A 255 -5.37 -6.54 -26.99
N GLU A 256 -5.61 -7.02 -25.79
CA GLU A 256 -5.71 -8.46 -25.47
C GLU A 256 -7.02 -8.76 -24.69
N PRO A 257 -8.19 -8.64 -25.35
CA PRO A 257 -9.45 -8.93 -24.66
C PRO A 257 -9.45 -10.38 -24.19
N THR A 258 -9.61 -10.59 -22.88
CA THR A 258 -9.80 -11.92 -22.30
C THR A 258 -11.01 -12.56 -22.98
N ARG A 259 -10.81 -13.64 -23.74
CA ARG A 259 -11.93 -14.45 -24.22
C ARG A 259 -12.69 -14.94 -23.00
N ARG A 260 -13.90 -14.44 -22.82
CA ARG A 260 -14.85 -15.07 -21.89
C ARG A 260 -15.13 -16.46 -22.45
N VAL A 261 -14.58 -17.46 -21.80
CA VAL A 261 -14.92 -18.88 -22.05
C VAL A 261 -16.22 -19.18 -21.35
#